data_73786ad7187d54e8aef2647fd433edb3
#
_entry.id   73786ad7187d54e8aef2647fd433edb3
#
_cell.length_a   1.000
_cell.length_b   1.000
_cell.length_c   1.000
_cell.angle_alpha   90.00
_cell.angle_beta   90.00
_cell.angle_gamma   90.00
#
_symmetry.space_group_name_H-M   'P 1'
#
loop_
_entity.id
_entity.type
_entity.pdbx_description
1 polymer ?
#
loop_
_entity_poly.entity_id
_entity_poly.type
_entity_poly.pdbx_seq_one_letter_code
_entity_poly.pdbx_strand_id
1 'polypeptide(L)'
;MKNSIFPDYCPNTPTHTFKIVDHLSVQVTETANPFSLPVSALFSMAARINKKRSFLFVSKVLGKHIPVDPYTPLLTGAALGLLLYRRQWERLKEVEAAQMQGSLYAAEAASGQEQAGGQAELAGQAGDAGNARNAGEASAEAPGPATDHIHPGVTLGEAEERLAEAARLLETAVRGLSQPEFAREAYTELAGAKLVLPEPVLFIGYAETATALGHSMFRLFHDGAAYIHTTREDIPELSSAISFEEEHSHAVDHLCYTLDPELLSGGEPVVLVDDEITTGNTVVNTIRDMQSKFPRSDYVVASILDWRTGANREAYAALEQELGIRIASLCLLEGSIEVSGTPLLEASAAPSAAHGAAGEATGSARRASAPVNLSLLQDGMDRLPVSSRDSLGEINAAPYIRGSGRFGIRSGDNEELDLAASAVAMRLQALREGGPALVLGTGEFMYLPMRIAAAMGEGVSYQSTTRSPIYPVDKPGYGVASAEAYPSAGDPGIINYLYNIAPDQYDDIFVLLEREVPIPRIQPMLDVLDKLAGRRVHVIMLGGGPGKEE
;
A
#
# COMPACT_ATOMS: atom_id res chain seq x y z
N MET A 1 5.88 -4.13 -27.42
CA MET A 1 4.39 -4.04 -27.30
C MET A 1 4.09 -3.08 -26.18
N LYS A 2 3.12 -2.17 -26.34
CA LYS A 2 2.83 -1.14 -25.33
C LYS A 2 2.24 -1.79 -24.08
N ASN A 3 2.95 -1.68 -22.94
CA ASN A 3 2.55 -2.24 -21.65
C ASN A 3 1.51 -1.38 -20.89
N SER A 4 0.78 -0.50 -21.59
CA SER A 4 -0.31 0.26 -20.99
C SER A 4 -1.61 -0.54 -21.08
N ILE A 5 -2.23 -0.81 -19.94
CA ILE A 5 -3.54 -1.47 -19.83
C ILE A 5 -4.66 -0.59 -20.42
N PHE A 6 -4.35 0.65 -20.79
CA PHE A 6 -5.32 1.66 -21.23
C PHE A 6 -5.16 1.99 -22.70
N PRO A 7 -6.26 2.19 -23.44
CA PRO A 7 -6.19 2.59 -24.85
C PRO A 7 -5.46 3.93 -24.99
N ASP A 8 -4.55 3.98 -25.93
CA ASP A 8 -3.89 5.21 -26.35
C ASP A 8 -4.91 6.23 -26.87
N TYR A 9 -4.80 7.47 -26.39
CA TYR A 9 -5.46 8.66 -26.91
C TYR A 9 -6.80 9.05 -26.30
N CYS A 10 -6.73 9.99 -25.36
CA CYS A 10 -7.87 10.83 -24.98
C CYS A 10 -7.74 12.19 -25.69
N PRO A 11 -8.63 12.54 -26.66
CA PRO A 11 -8.50 13.78 -27.43
C PRO A 11 -8.74 15.08 -26.63
N ASN A 12 -9.23 14.99 -25.41
CA ASN A 12 -9.37 16.10 -24.46
C ASN A 12 -8.81 15.65 -23.11
N THR A 13 -7.50 15.83 -22.91
CA THR A 13 -6.87 15.59 -21.59
C THR A 13 -7.32 16.67 -20.60
N PRO A 14 -8.13 16.34 -19.57
CA PRO A 14 -8.56 17.32 -18.60
C PRO A 14 -7.36 17.88 -17.84
N THR A 15 -7.34 19.20 -17.68
CA THR A 15 -6.29 19.89 -16.94
C THR A 15 -6.89 20.64 -15.77
N HIS A 16 -6.33 20.41 -14.58
CA HIS A 16 -6.77 20.99 -13.33
C HIS A 16 -5.68 21.91 -12.77
N THR A 17 -6.03 23.13 -12.39
CA THR A 17 -5.08 24.08 -11.80
C THR A 17 -5.39 24.29 -10.33
N PHE A 18 -4.43 23.97 -9.47
CA PHE A 18 -4.50 24.14 -8.03
C PHE A 18 -3.66 25.35 -7.62
N LYS A 19 -4.30 26.42 -7.16
CA LYS A 19 -3.64 27.55 -6.51
C LYS A 19 -3.44 27.23 -5.04
N ILE A 20 -2.23 26.78 -4.67
CA ILE A 20 -1.94 26.25 -3.34
C ILE A 20 -1.84 27.39 -2.34
N VAL A 21 -0.78 28.18 -2.40
CA VAL A 21 -0.57 29.41 -1.58
C VAL A 21 0.10 30.47 -2.44
N ASP A 22 -0.29 31.72 -2.28
CA ASP A 22 0.26 32.92 -2.95
C ASP A 22 0.77 32.69 -4.38
N HIS A 23 2.07 32.45 -4.52
CA HIS A 23 2.75 32.31 -5.80
C HIS A 23 2.97 30.84 -6.22
N LEU A 24 2.50 29.84 -5.43
CA LEU A 24 2.62 28.43 -5.76
C LEU A 24 1.34 27.92 -6.42
N SER A 25 1.44 27.50 -7.67
CA SER A 25 0.37 26.76 -8.32
C SER A 25 0.89 25.48 -8.98
N VAL A 26 0.05 24.47 -9.01
CA VAL A 26 0.31 23.18 -9.64
C VAL A 26 -0.78 22.91 -10.65
N GLN A 27 -0.36 22.60 -11.87
CA GLN A 27 -1.23 22.15 -12.95
C GLN A 27 -1.08 20.63 -13.08
N VAL A 28 -2.21 19.94 -13.04
CA VAL A 28 -2.29 18.48 -13.19
C VAL A 28 -3.04 18.20 -14.49
N THR A 29 -2.41 17.48 -15.41
CA THR A 29 -3.02 17.04 -16.64
C THR A 29 -3.21 15.53 -16.60
N GLU A 30 -4.46 15.07 -16.69
CA GLU A 30 -4.79 13.64 -16.69
C GLU A 30 -4.36 13.02 -18.03
N THR A 31 -3.61 11.92 -17.99
CA THR A 31 -3.27 11.13 -19.19
C THR A 31 -4.05 9.83 -19.27
N ALA A 32 -4.38 9.23 -18.11
CA ALA A 32 -5.29 8.11 -18.01
C ALA A 32 -6.11 8.18 -16.72
N ASN A 33 -7.42 8.05 -16.85
CA ASN A 33 -8.37 7.95 -15.75
C ASN A 33 -9.47 6.95 -16.15
N PRO A 34 -9.12 5.65 -16.14
CA PRO A 34 -9.97 4.61 -16.73
C PRO A 34 -11.34 4.48 -16.05
N PHE A 35 -11.41 4.91 -14.79
CA PHE A 35 -12.63 4.83 -13.99
C PHE A 35 -13.40 6.16 -13.92
N SER A 36 -12.91 7.18 -14.64
CA SER A 36 -13.49 8.53 -14.63
C SER A 36 -13.71 9.08 -13.20
N LEU A 37 -12.80 8.73 -12.27
CA LEU A 37 -12.85 9.22 -10.89
C LEU A 37 -12.59 10.73 -10.88
N PRO A 38 -13.43 11.53 -10.24
CA PRO A 38 -13.15 12.96 -10.11
C PRO A 38 -11.82 13.17 -9.37
N VAL A 39 -10.90 13.96 -9.96
CA VAL A 39 -9.61 14.30 -9.30
C VAL A 39 -9.85 14.85 -7.89
N SER A 40 -10.91 15.65 -7.71
CA SER A 40 -11.32 16.21 -6.42
C SER A 40 -11.79 15.17 -5.40
N ALA A 41 -12.13 13.95 -5.82
CA ALA A 41 -12.44 12.84 -4.91
C ALA A 41 -11.17 12.14 -4.42
N LEU A 42 -10.09 12.12 -5.22
CA LEU A 42 -8.85 11.44 -4.88
C LEU A 42 -7.95 12.28 -3.98
N PHE A 43 -7.79 13.57 -4.27
CA PHE A 43 -6.88 14.43 -3.51
C PHE A 43 -7.28 15.91 -3.52
N SER A 44 -6.65 16.65 -2.63
CA SER A 44 -6.46 18.09 -2.66
C SER A 44 -4.95 18.41 -2.56
N MET A 45 -4.58 19.69 -2.56
CA MET A 45 -3.18 20.10 -2.53
C MET A 45 -2.88 20.92 -1.28
N ALA A 46 -1.64 20.78 -0.78
CA ALA A 46 -1.11 21.63 0.28
C ALA A 46 0.36 21.99 0.03
N ALA A 47 0.84 23.06 0.66
CA ALA A 47 2.25 23.42 0.66
C ALA A 47 3.02 22.55 1.68
N ARG A 48 4.18 22.06 1.27
CA ARG A 48 5.07 21.25 2.11
C ARG A 48 6.24 22.08 2.59
N ILE A 49 6.60 21.92 3.85
CA ILE A 49 7.79 22.55 4.44
C ILE A 49 9.01 21.70 4.08
N ASN A 50 9.36 21.67 2.80
CA ASN A 50 10.51 20.92 2.28
C ASN A 50 11.14 21.66 1.10
N LYS A 51 12.48 21.77 1.11
CA LYS A 51 13.23 22.46 0.05
C LYS A 51 13.25 21.74 -1.29
N LYS A 52 13.10 20.41 -1.29
CA LYS A 52 13.15 19.58 -2.52
C LYS A 52 11.81 19.56 -3.26
N ARG A 53 10.68 19.56 -2.52
CA ARG A 53 9.33 19.57 -3.09
C ARG A 53 8.44 20.45 -2.22
N SER A 54 7.97 21.56 -2.77
CA SER A 54 7.22 22.61 -2.05
C SER A 54 5.72 22.33 -1.89
N PHE A 55 5.21 21.25 -2.44
CA PHE A 55 3.80 20.84 -2.38
C PHE A 55 3.67 19.33 -2.12
N LEU A 56 2.47 18.92 -1.76
CA LEU A 56 2.10 17.50 -1.72
C LEU A 56 0.64 17.32 -2.13
N PHE A 57 0.32 16.11 -2.57
CA PHE A 57 -1.04 15.63 -2.76
C PHE A 57 -1.59 15.15 -1.41
N VAL A 58 -2.64 15.79 -0.95
CA VAL A 58 -3.35 15.42 0.28
C VAL A 58 -4.43 14.43 -0.09
N SER A 59 -4.15 13.14 0.07
CA SER A 59 -5.09 12.09 -0.29
C SER A 59 -6.38 12.19 0.53
N LYS A 60 -7.51 12.07 -0.16
CA LYS A 60 -8.86 12.01 0.43
C LYS A 60 -9.35 10.58 0.62
N VAL A 61 -8.56 9.61 0.18
CA VAL A 61 -8.95 8.20 0.15
C VAL A 61 -8.05 7.29 1.00
N LEU A 62 -7.13 7.86 1.80
CA LEU A 62 -6.21 7.07 2.62
C LEU A 62 -6.32 7.31 4.13
N GLY A 63 -6.94 8.43 4.55
CA GLY A 63 -7.06 8.74 5.97
C GLY A 63 -5.74 9.12 6.64
N LYS A 64 -4.78 9.74 5.92
CA LYS A 64 -3.51 10.17 6.51
C LYS A 64 -3.54 11.61 7.02
N HIS A 65 -4.00 12.53 6.19
CA HIS A 65 -4.02 13.97 6.49
C HIS A 65 -5.44 14.51 6.70
N ILE A 66 -6.45 13.72 6.33
CA ILE A 66 -7.86 14.08 6.44
C ILE A 66 -8.58 12.89 7.06
N PRO A 67 -9.43 13.10 8.09
CA PRO A 67 -10.33 12.04 8.57
C PRO A 67 -11.27 11.59 7.45
N VAL A 68 -11.41 10.29 7.28
CA VAL A 68 -12.24 9.68 6.21
C VAL A 68 -13.18 8.63 6.78
N ASP A 69 -14.22 8.27 6.03
CA ASP A 69 -14.95 7.04 6.28
C ASP A 69 -13.99 5.85 6.15
N PRO A 70 -13.90 4.93 7.14
CA PRO A 70 -12.89 3.87 7.15
C PRO A 70 -13.05 2.86 6.00
N TYR A 71 -14.21 2.79 5.36
CA TYR A 71 -14.41 1.94 4.18
C TYR A 71 -13.75 2.53 2.91
N THR A 72 -13.57 3.85 2.83
CA THR A 72 -12.94 4.50 1.67
C THR A 72 -11.51 4.01 1.41
N PRO A 73 -10.57 4.04 2.38
CA PRO A 73 -9.22 3.52 2.14
C PRO A 73 -9.17 2.01 1.93
N LEU A 74 -10.02 1.23 2.60
CA LEU A 74 -10.16 -0.20 2.36
C LEU A 74 -10.57 -0.48 0.91
N LEU A 75 -11.56 0.26 0.41
CA LEU A 75 -12.06 0.14 -0.95
C LEU A 75 -11.03 0.61 -1.99
N THR A 76 -10.22 1.62 -1.66
CA THR A 76 -9.14 2.12 -2.52
C THR A 76 -8.09 1.02 -2.76
N GLY A 77 -7.65 0.33 -1.70
CA GLY A 77 -6.76 -0.81 -1.84
C GLY A 77 -7.40 -1.98 -2.59
N ALA A 78 -8.66 -2.29 -2.30
CA ALA A 78 -9.40 -3.34 -2.99
C ALA A 78 -9.55 -3.04 -4.50
N ALA A 79 -9.79 -1.80 -4.90
CA ALA A 79 -9.85 -1.39 -6.31
C ALA A 79 -8.52 -1.63 -7.04
N LEU A 80 -7.39 -1.28 -6.41
CA LEU A 80 -6.05 -1.60 -6.97
C LEU A 80 -5.80 -3.11 -7.01
N GLY A 81 -6.24 -3.85 -6.00
CA GLY A 81 -6.18 -5.32 -6.00
C GLY A 81 -6.97 -5.95 -7.15
N LEU A 82 -8.14 -5.40 -7.47
CA LEU A 82 -8.94 -5.85 -8.62
C LEU A 82 -8.26 -5.57 -9.97
N LEU A 83 -7.51 -4.46 -10.10
CA LEU A 83 -6.70 -4.21 -11.29
C LEU A 83 -5.61 -5.27 -11.46
N LEU A 84 -4.96 -5.66 -10.35
CA LEU A 84 -3.98 -6.75 -10.35
C LEU A 84 -4.64 -8.07 -10.74
N TYR A 85 -5.77 -8.42 -10.12
CA TYR A 85 -6.54 -9.62 -10.41
C TYR A 85 -6.91 -9.72 -11.89
N ARG A 86 -7.50 -8.65 -12.45
CA ARG A 86 -7.83 -8.57 -13.87
C ARG A 86 -6.60 -8.78 -14.75
N ARG A 87 -5.49 -8.10 -14.45
CA ARG A 87 -4.24 -8.21 -15.19
C ARG A 87 -3.68 -9.63 -15.23
N GLN A 88 -3.69 -10.33 -14.09
CA GLN A 88 -3.19 -11.71 -14.04
C GLN A 88 -4.04 -12.65 -14.90
N TRP A 89 -5.36 -12.51 -14.85
CA TRP A 89 -6.26 -13.30 -15.69
C TRP A 89 -6.17 -12.95 -17.19
N GLU A 90 -5.97 -11.67 -17.54
CA GLU A 90 -5.69 -11.25 -18.93
C GLU A 90 -4.40 -11.90 -19.44
N ARG A 91 -3.32 -11.87 -18.64
CA ARG A 91 -2.04 -12.50 -18.98
C ARG A 91 -2.19 -14.01 -19.18
N LEU A 92 -2.89 -14.69 -18.28
CA LEU A 92 -3.13 -16.11 -18.36
C LEU A 92 -3.88 -16.46 -19.65
N LYS A 93 -4.93 -15.69 -19.97
CA LYS A 93 -5.70 -15.85 -21.22
C LYS A 93 -4.82 -15.69 -22.46
N GLU A 94 -3.90 -14.73 -22.48
CA GLU A 94 -2.96 -14.52 -23.58
C GLU A 94 -2.00 -15.70 -23.74
N VAL A 95 -1.47 -16.24 -22.65
CA VAL A 95 -0.56 -17.41 -22.67
C VAL A 95 -1.28 -18.66 -23.16
N GLU A 96 -2.46 -18.95 -22.65
CA GLU A 96 -3.29 -20.08 -23.08
C GLU A 96 -3.64 -20.00 -24.58
N ALA A 97 -4.04 -18.81 -25.05
CA ALA A 97 -4.33 -18.60 -26.46
C ALA A 97 -3.10 -18.83 -27.36
N ALA A 98 -1.92 -18.39 -26.92
CA ALA A 98 -0.67 -18.59 -27.65
C ALA A 98 -0.26 -20.07 -27.69
N GLN A 99 -0.44 -20.82 -26.59
CA GLN A 99 -0.17 -22.27 -26.53
C GLN A 99 -1.11 -23.06 -27.44
N MET A 100 -2.40 -22.71 -27.46
CA MET A 100 -3.37 -23.32 -28.36
C MET A 100 -3.00 -23.10 -29.84
N GLN A 101 -2.61 -21.87 -30.20
CA GLN A 101 -2.15 -21.58 -31.57
C GLN A 101 -0.88 -22.36 -31.92
N GLY A 102 0.10 -22.41 -31.02
CA GLY A 102 1.32 -23.20 -31.21
C GLY A 102 1.04 -24.69 -31.39
N SER A 103 0.12 -25.27 -30.63
CA SER A 103 -0.31 -26.66 -30.76
C SER A 103 -1.03 -26.92 -32.08
N LEU A 104 -1.87 -26.00 -32.58
CA LEU A 104 -2.53 -26.10 -33.87
C LEU A 104 -1.52 -26.09 -35.01
N TYR A 105 -0.55 -25.17 -35.01
CA TYR A 105 0.53 -25.14 -36.01
C TYR A 105 1.39 -26.41 -36.00
N ALA A 106 1.68 -26.96 -34.82
CA ALA A 106 2.42 -28.21 -34.69
C ALA A 106 1.61 -29.42 -35.23
N ALA A 107 0.31 -29.47 -34.97
CA ALA A 107 -0.59 -30.51 -35.48
C ALA A 107 -0.74 -30.40 -37.01
N GLU A 108 -0.88 -29.19 -37.58
CA GLU A 108 -0.92 -28.95 -39.04
C GLU A 108 0.40 -29.36 -39.70
N ALA A 109 1.54 -29.03 -39.09
CA ALA A 109 2.86 -29.43 -39.59
C ALA A 109 3.04 -30.97 -39.59
N ALA A 110 2.58 -31.64 -38.53
CA ALA A 110 2.61 -33.11 -38.42
C ALA A 110 1.70 -33.79 -39.48
N SER A 111 0.48 -33.26 -39.68
CA SER A 111 -0.44 -33.77 -40.69
C SER A 111 0.04 -33.51 -42.13
N GLY A 112 0.75 -32.42 -42.36
CA GLY A 112 1.41 -32.12 -43.64
C GLY A 112 2.57 -33.07 -43.98
N GLN A 113 3.29 -33.58 -42.96
CA GLN A 113 4.36 -34.58 -43.14
C GLN A 113 3.84 -35.98 -43.42
N GLU A 114 2.70 -36.38 -42.88
CA GLU A 114 2.06 -37.68 -43.16
C GLU A 114 1.54 -37.76 -44.62
N GLN A 115 1.10 -36.64 -45.21
CA GLN A 115 0.70 -36.59 -46.61
C GLN A 115 1.89 -36.58 -47.58
N ALA A 116 3.09 -36.13 -47.15
CA ALA A 116 4.31 -36.14 -47.95
C ALA A 116 5.09 -37.45 -47.89
N GLY A 117 4.87 -38.28 -46.85
CA GLY A 117 5.52 -39.60 -46.63
C GLY A 117 4.96 -40.76 -47.44
N GLY A 118 3.85 -40.56 -48.15
CA GLY A 118 3.18 -41.60 -48.96
C GLY A 118 3.75 -41.89 -50.33
N GLN A 119 4.82 -41.22 -50.79
CA GLN A 119 5.37 -41.38 -52.14
C GLN A 119 6.89 -41.62 -52.26
N ALA A 120 7.57 -42.05 -51.19
CA ALA A 120 9.01 -42.35 -51.28
C ALA A 120 9.39 -43.68 -50.56
N GLU A 121 8.72 -44.76 -50.95
CA GLU A 121 9.25 -46.11 -50.71
C GLU A 121 9.61 -46.71 -52.06
N LEU A 122 10.91 -46.64 -52.42
CA LEU A 122 11.68 -47.55 -53.26
C LEU A 122 12.94 -46.86 -53.77
N ALA A 123 14.05 -46.97 -53.05
CA ALA A 123 15.37 -47.18 -53.65
C ALA A 123 16.51 -47.14 -52.60
N GLY A 124 17.19 -48.28 -52.50
CA GLY A 124 18.65 -48.28 -52.42
C GLY A 124 19.31 -48.44 -51.05
N GLN A 125 19.61 -49.67 -50.80
CA GLN A 125 20.60 -50.19 -49.80
C GLN A 125 22.04 -49.65 -49.99
N ALA A 126 22.78 -49.74 -48.87
CA ALA A 126 24.18 -50.02 -48.69
C ALA A 126 25.13 -48.90 -48.29
N GLY A 127 25.89 -49.15 -47.23
CA GLY A 127 27.26 -48.66 -47.02
C GLY A 127 27.46 -47.87 -45.74
N ASP A 128 27.88 -48.49 -44.80
CA ASP A 128 29.17 -48.77 -44.12
C ASP A 128 29.53 -47.84 -42.93
N ALA A 129 30.13 -48.51 -41.95
CA ALA A 129 30.49 -48.04 -40.65
C ALA A 129 31.68 -47.03 -40.63
N GLY A 130 31.66 -46.09 -39.72
CA GLY A 130 32.77 -45.23 -39.43
C GLY A 130 32.71 -44.58 -38.05
N ASN A 131 33.44 -45.20 -37.16
CA ASN A 131 33.71 -44.85 -35.77
C ASN A 131 34.50 -43.54 -35.63
N ALA A 132 34.06 -42.58 -34.79
CA ALA A 132 34.95 -41.57 -34.21
C ALA A 132 34.45 -41.03 -32.87
N ARG A 133 35.36 -41.08 -31.94
CA ARG A 133 35.20 -40.75 -30.51
C ARG A 133 35.33 -39.26 -30.22
N ASN A 134 34.64 -38.85 -29.16
CA ASN A 134 34.95 -37.84 -28.14
C ASN A 134 35.58 -36.49 -28.55
N ALA A 135 34.83 -35.44 -28.28
CA ALA A 135 35.37 -34.27 -27.54
C ALA A 135 34.20 -33.59 -26.82
N GLY A 136 34.25 -33.59 -25.48
CA GLY A 136 33.32 -32.84 -24.67
C GLY A 136 33.72 -31.37 -24.67
N GLU A 137 32.82 -30.54 -25.16
CA GLU A 137 32.80 -29.10 -24.86
C GLU A 137 31.56 -28.84 -24.01
N ALA A 138 31.84 -28.43 -22.77
CA ALA A 138 30.82 -27.92 -21.86
C ALA A 138 30.39 -26.55 -22.39
N SER A 139 29.32 -26.51 -23.16
CA SER A 139 28.58 -25.27 -23.44
C SER A 139 27.79 -24.90 -22.18
N ALA A 140 28.13 -23.76 -21.59
CA ALA A 140 27.30 -23.12 -20.61
C ALA A 140 25.96 -22.79 -21.29
N GLU A 141 24.90 -23.55 -20.92
CA GLU A 141 23.55 -23.22 -21.29
C GLU A 141 23.20 -21.84 -20.71
N ALA A 142 22.86 -20.91 -21.58
CA ALA A 142 22.18 -19.70 -21.20
C ALA A 142 20.89 -20.08 -20.48
N PRO A 143 20.48 -19.38 -19.40
CA PRO A 143 19.23 -19.67 -18.74
C PRO A 143 18.10 -19.56 -19.77
N GLY A 144 17.40 -20.66 -19.98
CA GLY A 144 16.23 -20.72 -20.83
C GLY A 144 15.16 -19.75 -20.29
N PRO A 145 14.20 -19.31 -21.13
CA PRO A 145 13.12 -18.44 -20.66
C PRO A 145 12.43 -19.11 -19.47
N ALA A 146 12.27 -18.35 -18.38
CA ALA A 146 11.63 -18.79 -17.16
C ALA A 146 10.29 -19.49 -17.54
N THR A 147 10.18 -20.77 -17.21
CA THR A 147 8.95 -21.52 -17.38
C THR A 147 7.93 -20.89 -16.44
N ASP A 148 6.92 -20.25 -17.03
CA ASP A 148 5.79 -19.67 -16.31
C ASP A 148 5.19 -20.76 -15.39
N HIS A 149 5.21 -20.55 -14.07
CA HIS A 149 4.56 -21.41 -13.09
C HIS A 149 3.03 -21.16 -13.11
N ILE A 150 2.41 -21.46 -14.25
CA ILE A 150 0.96 -21.36 -14.42
C ILE A 150 0.34 -22.64 -13.82
N HIS A 151 -0.72 -22.48 -13.04
CA HIS A 151 -1.50 -23.61 -12.55
C HIS A 151 -1.95 -24.49 -13.73
N PRO A 152 -1.52 -25.76 -13.79
CA PRO A 152 -1.97 -26.66 -14.86
C PRO A 152 -3.47 -26.92 -14.68
N GLY A 153 -4.28 -26.50 -15.65
CA GLY A 153 -5.69 -26.83 -15.71
C GLY A 153 -6.68 -25.67 -15.80
N VAL A 154 -6.24 -24.42 -15.82
CA VAL A 154 -7.14 -23.27 -16.06
C VAL A 154 -7.56 -23.25 -17.52
N THR A 155 -8.85 -23.08 -17.79
CA THR A 155 -9.40 -23.02 -19.15
C THR A 155 -9.64 -21.57 -19.60
N LEU A 156 -9.64 -21.34 -20.92
CA LEU A 156 -10.02 -20.02 -21.48
C LEU A 156 -11.39 -19.55 -20.99
N GLY A 157 -12.35 -20.49 -20.85
CA GLY A 157 -13.70 -20.17 -20.33
C GLY A 157 -13.67 -19.69 -18.89
N GLU A 158 -12.86 -20.29 -18.05
CA GLU A 158 -12.68 -19.83 -16.66
C GLU A 158 -12.02 -18.44 -16.62
N ALA A 159 -11.00 -18.19 -17.43
CA ALA A 159 -10.38 -16.88 -17.51
C ALA A 159 -11.39 -15.79 -17.93
N GLU A 160 -12.28 -16.08 -18.89
CA GLU A 160 -13.33 -15.14 -19.31
C GLU A 160 -14.36 -14.87 -18.18
N GLU A 161 -14.76 -15.88 -17.45
CA GLU A 161 -15.66 -15.74 -16.29
C GLU A 161 -15.03 -14.86 -15.20
N ARG A 162 -13.76 -15.12 -14.86
CA ARG A 162 -13.02 -14.31 -13.87
C ARG A 162 -12.79 -12.86 -14.31
N LEU A 163 -12.57 -12.63 -15.59
CA LEU A 163 -12.46 -11.27 -16.14
C LEU A 163 -13.79 -10.52 -16.09
N ALA A 164 -14.91 -11.20 -16.38
CA ALA A 164 -16.25 -10.61 -16.25
C ALA A 164 -16.57 -10.27 -14.77
N GLU A 165 -16.23 -11.15 -13.84
CA GLU A 165 -16.34 -10.90 -12.40
C GLU A 165 -15.51 -9.70 -11.98
N ALA A 166 -14.23 -9.62 -12.39
CA ALA A 166 -13.36 -8.49 -12.10
C ALA A 166 -13.93 -7.16 -12.60
N ALA A 167 -14.48 -7.14 -13.82
CA ALA A 167 -15.09 -5.93 -14.40
C ALA A 167 -16.29 -5.47 -13.56
N ARG A 168 -17.18 -6.37 -13.17
CA ARG A 168 -18.34 -6.05 -12.33
C ARG A 168 -17.93 -5.51 -10.96
N LEU A 169 -16.95 -6.14 -10.30
CA LEU A 169 -16.45 -5.70 -9.00
C LEU A 169 -15.72 -4.36 -9.09
N LEU A 170 -15.02 -4.09 -10.20
CA LEU A 170 -14.39 -2.78 -10.44
C LEU A 170 -15.44 -1.67 -10.57
N GLU A 171 -16.57 -1.91 -11.26
CA GLU A 171 -17.67 -0.94 -11.33
C GLU A 171 -18.25 -0.65 -9.93
N THR A 172 -18.42 -1.69 -9.10
CA THR A 172 -18.85 -1.54 -7.70
C THR A 172 -17.84 -0.71 -6.90
N ALA A 173 -16.53 -0.98 -7.03
CA ALA A 173 -15.48 -0.24 -6.35
C ALA A 173 -15.46 1.24 -6.76
N VAL A 174 -15.54 1.53 -8.05
CA VAL A 174 -15.57 2.90 -8.59
C VAL A 174 -16.80 3.67 -8.09
N ARG A 175 -17.97 3.01 -8.04
CA ARG A 175 -19.18 3.62 -7.48
C ARG A 175 -18.96 4.02 -6.01
N GLY A 176 -18.41 3.13 -5.19
CA GLY A 176 -18.15 3.43 -3.78
C GLY A 176 -17.09 4.50 -3.55
N LEU A 177 -16.07 4.60 -4.43
CA LEU A 177 -15.06 5.65 -4.38
C LEU A 177 -15.58 7.01 -4.85
N SER A 178 -16.50 7.02 -5.81
CA SER A 178 -17.10 8.25 -6.36
C SER A 178 -18.24 8.79 -5.49
N GLN A 179 -18.91 7.93 -4.73
CA GLN A 179 -20.09 8.20 -3.92
C GLN A 179 -19.89 7.60 -2.52
N PRO A 180 -19.38 8.38 -1.57
CA PRO A 180 -18.96 7.88 -0.25
C PRO A 180 -20.04 7.12 0.53
N GLU A 181 -21.31 7.44 0.31
CA GLU A 181 -22.46 6.75 0.91
C GLU A 181 -22.57 5.27 0.51
N PHE A 182 -21.95 4.87 -0.60
CA PHE A 182 -21.89 3.48 -1.05
C PHE A 182 -20.59 2.76 -0.69
N ALA A 183 -19.63 3.42 -0.06
CA ALA A 183 -18.30 2.84 0.21
C ALA A 183 -18.39 1.56 1.06
N ARG A 184 -19.23 1.55 2.08
CA ARG A 184 -19.46 0.37 2.95
C ARG A 184 -20.07 -0.81 2.17
N GLU A 185 -21.13 -0.55 1.39
CA GLU A 185 -21.81 -1.56 0.59
C GLU A 185 -20.83 -2.17 -0.44
N ALA A 186 -20.13 -1.31 -1.18
CA ALA A 186 -19.15 -1.72 -2.18
C ALA A 186 -18.03 -2.56 -1.55
N TYR A 187 -17.41 -2.11 -0.45
CA TYR A 187 -16.37 -2.87 0.20
C TYR A 187 -16.86 -4.24 0.70
N THR A 188 -18.07 -4.30 1.26
CA THR A 188 -18.66 -5.55 1.75
C THR A 188 -18.84 -6.56 0.61
N GLU A 189 -19.29 -6.11 -0.56
CA GLU A 189 -19.41 -6.96 -1.75
C GLU A 189 -18.04 -7.48 -2.21
N LEU A 190 -17.04 -6.60 -2.31
CA LEU A 190 -15.69 -6.99 -2.73
C LEU A 190 -15.04 -7.97 -1.76
N ALA A 191 -15.12 -7.70 -0.47
CA ALA A 191 -14.57 -8.58 0.57
C ALA A 191 -15.26 -9.96 0.59
N GLY A 192 -16.53 -10.03 0.19
CA GLY A 192 -17.30 -11.26 0.09
C GLY A 192 -17.00 -12.10 -1.15
N ALA A 193 -16.34 -11.56 -2.16
CA ALA A 193 -16.07 -12.25 -3.43
C ALA A 193 -15.03 -13.40 -3.31
N LYS A 194 -14.21 -13.42 -2.24
CA LYS A 194 -13.21 -14.48 -1.98
C LYS A 194 -12.32 -14.77 -3.19
N LEU A 195 -11.74 -13.73 -3.77
CA LEU A 195 -10.93 -13.86 -4.98
C LEU A 195 -9.66 -14.70 -4.73
N VAL A 196 -9.33 -15.55 -5.70
CA VAL A 196 -8.12 -16.39 -5.71
C VAL A 196 -7.27 -15.98 -6.91
N LEU A 197 -6.00 -15.70 -6.67
CA LEU A 197 -5.06 -15.35 -7.72
C LEU A 197 -4.69 -16.59 -8.55
N PRO A 198 -4.54 -16.47 -9.88
CA PRO A 198 -4.13 -17.59 -10.72
C PRO A 198 -2.67 -18.01 -10.50
N GLU A 199 -1.84 -17.11 -9.97
CA GLU A 199 -0.47 -17.39 -9.53
C GLU A 199 -0.23 -16.69 -8.19
N PRO A 200 0.60 -17.24 -7.28
CA PRO A 200 0.94 -16.59 -6.03
C PRO A 200 1.61 -15.23 -6.25
N VAL A 201 1.43 -14.30 -5.30
CA VAL A 201 1.97 -12.94 -5.38
C VAL A 201 2.46 -12.48 -4.01
N LEU A 202 3.60 -11.80 -3.97
CA LEU A 202 4.11 -11.09 -2.80
C LEU A 202 3.82 -9.60 -2.93
N PHE A 203 3.10 -9.02 -1.97
CA PHE A 203 2.90 -7.58 -1.85
C PHE A 203 3.92 -6.97 -0.91
N ILE A 204 4.50 -5.83 -1.30
CA ILE A 204 5.38 -5.02 -0.43
C ILE A 204 4.82 -3.59 -0.38
N GLY A 205 4.28 -3.19 0.78
CA GLY A 205 3.79 -1.83 1.02
C GLY A 205 4.88 -0.90 1.54
N TYR A 206 5.02 0.30 0.98
CA TYR A 206 6.03 1.24 1.44
C TYR A 206 5.56 2.05 2.66
N ALA A 207 6.42 2.16 3.65
CA ALA A 207 6.25 3.08 4.78
C ALA A 207 6.34 4.54 4.30
N GLU A 208 5.46 5.41 4.71
CA GLU A 208 4.53 5.29 5.83
C GLU A 208 3.11 4.90 5.35
N THR A 209 2.59 5.53 4.31
CA THR A 209 1.18 5.50 3.90
C THR A 209 0.77 4.22 3.21
N ALA A 210 1.64 3.69 2.36
CA ALA A 210 1.30 2.51 1.56
C ALA A 210 1.34 1.20 2.35
N THR A 211 1.69 1.22 3.64
CA THR A 211 1.49 0.07 4.53
C THR A 211 0.02 -0.35 4.57
N ALA A 212 -0.91 0.59 4.75
CA ALA A 212 -2.34 0.27 4.75
C ALA A 212 -2.89 0.00 3.35
N LEU A 213 -2.41 0.71 2.34
CA LEU A 213 -2.84 0.52 0.95
C LEU A 213 -2.47 -0.88 0.44
N GLY A 214 -1.22 -1.30 0.64
CA GLY A 214 -0.73 -2.62 0.27
C GLY A 214 -1.44 -3.74 1.02
N HIS A 215 -1.66 -3.56 2.33
CA HIS A 215 -2.40 -4.52 3.13
C HIS A 215 -3.87 -4.63 2.67
N SER A 216 -4.51 -3.51 2.30
CA SER A 216 -5.89 -3.51 1.78
C SER A 216 -5.98 -4.19 0.41
N MET A 217 -4.95 -4.08 -0.45
CA MET A 217 -4.86 -4.85 -1.70
C MET A 217 -4.75 -6.35 -1.43
N PHE A 218 -3.80 -6.73 -0.58
CA PHE A 218 -3.55 -8.11 -0.18
C PHE A 218 -4.79 -8.78 0.43
N ARG A 219 -5.52 -8.04 1.29
CA ARG A 219 -6.70 -8.57 1.99
C ARG A 219 -7.84 -8.98 1.05
N LEU A 220 -7.87 -8.49 -0.17
CA LEU A 220 -8.87 -8.86 -1.16
C LEU A 220 -8.78 -10.34 -1.56
N PHE A 221 -7.60 -10.95 -1.44
CA PHE A 221 -7.34 -12.31 -1.90
C PHE A 221 -7.48 -13.32 -0.77
N HIS A 222 -8.28 -14.36 -1.04
CA HIS A 222 -8.52 -15.44 -0.10
C HIS A 222 -7.36 -16.42 -0.04
N ASP A 223 -6.66 -16.63 -1.16
CA ASP A 223 -5.50 -17.50 -1.29
C ASP A 223 -4.50 -16.97 -2.32
N GLY A 224 -3.27 -17.51 -2.30
CA GLY A 224 -2.22 -17.17 -3.24
C GLY A 224 -1.53 -15.82 -2.99
N ALA A 225 -1.74 -15.18 -1.85
CA ALA A 225 -1.12 -13.90 -1.54
C ALA A 225 -0.29 -13.93 -0.26
N ALA A 226 0.83 -13.20 -0.30
CA ALA A 226 1.63 -12.86 0.87
C ALA A 226 1.83 -11.34 0.94
N TYR A 227 1.99 -10.81 2.13
CA TYR A 227 2.16 -9.37 2.33
C TYR A 227 3.23 -9.09 3.39
N ILE A 228 4.05 -8.08 3.10
CA ILE A 228 4.99 -7.46 4.04
C ILE A 228 5.04 -5.97 3.77
N HIS A 229 5.43 -5.16 4.75
CA HIS A 229 5.69 -3.75 4.49
C HIS A 229 7.08 -3.32 4.97
N THR A 230 7.58 -2.26 4.36
CA THR A 230 8.81 -1.62 4.83
C THR A 230 8.53 -0.85 6.12
N THR A 231 9.57 -0.62 6.89
CA THR A 231 9.52 0.16 8.13
C THR A 231 10.71 1.12 8.21
N ARG A 232 10.55 2.16 9.00
CA ARG A 232 11.65 3.08 9.38
C ARG A 232 12.15 2.80 10.80
N GLU A 233 11.64 1.74 11.44
CA GLU A 233 12.07 1.32 12.78
C GLU A 233 13.32 0.43 12.68
N ASP A 234 14.28 0.65 13.57
CA ASP A 234 15.44 -0.22 13.73
C ASP A 234 15.08 -1.42 14.62
N ILE A 235 15.27 -2.62 14.07
CA ILE A 235 15.00 -3.90 14.75
C ILE A 235 16.33 -4.59 15.03
N PRO A 236 16.93 -4.39 16.22
CA PRO A 236 18.32 -4.78 16.49
C PRO A 236 18.55 -6.30 16.45
N GLU A 237 17.53 -7.12 16.65
CA GLU A 237 17.65 -8.59 16.61
C GLU A 237 17.63 -9.16 15.18
N LEU A 238 17.22 -8.37 14.17
CA LEU A 238 17.04 -8.84 12.81
C LEU A 238 17.94 -8.08 11.82
N SER A 239 18.45 -8.80 10.83
CA SER A 239 19.06 -8.16 9.66
C SER A 239 17.97 -7.79 8.67
N SER A 240 18.02 -6.57 8.13
CA SER A 240 17.13 -6.16 7.07
C SER A 240 17.33 -7.03 5.82
N ALA A 241 16.24 -7.66 5.37
CA ALA A 241 16.25 -8.47 4.16
C ALA A 241 16.33 -7.60 2.89
N ILE A 242 15.61 -6.47 2.89
CA ILE A 242 15.60 -5.48 1.81
C ILE A 242 15.84 -4.11 2.44
N SER A 243 16.71 -3.29 1.83
CA SER A 243 16.96 -1.92 2.28
C SER A 243 17.21 -0.99 1.10
N PHE A 244 16.61 0.20 1.12
CA PHE A 244 16.80 1.21 0.09
C PHE A 244 16.54 2.62 0.64
N GLU A 245 17.17 3.63 0.00
CA GLU A 245 17.00 5.02 0.33
C GLU A 245 15.86 5.66 -0.47
N GLU A 246 15.13 6.58 0.17
CA GLU A 246 14.12 7.42 -0.49
C GLU A 246 14.75 8.72 -0.97
N GLU A 247 14.62 9.05 -2.26
CA GLU A 247 15.28 10.20 -2.90
C GLU A 247 14.90 11.56 -2.29
N HIS A 248 13.69 11.70 -1.76
CA HIS A 248 13.11 12.98 -1.34
C HIS A 248 13.02 13.18 0.17
N SER A 249 13.45 12.22 0.98
CA SER A 249 13.43 12.36 2.42
C SER A 249 14.85 12.51 3.00
N HIS A 250 14.95 13.22 4.11
CA HIS A 250 16.11 13.18 4.99
C HIS A 250 15.93 12.10 6.05
N ALA A 251 14.96 11.19 5.81
CA ALA A 251 14.57 10.16 6.73
C ALA A 251 15.46 8.91 6.56
N VAL A 252 15.48 8.10 7.58
CA VAL A 252 16.08 6.78 7.67
C VAL A 252 15.65 5.93 6.47
N ASP A 253 16.54 5.06 6.01
CA ASP A 253 16.29 4.07 4.96
C ASP A 253 15.00 3.29 5.18
N HIS A 254 14.37 2.87 4.09
CA HIS A 254 13.32 1.87 4.15
C HIS A 254 13.94 0.51 4.42
N LEU A 255 13.52 -0.12 5.50
CA LEU A 255 13.98 -1.44 5.92
C LEU A 255 12.82 -2.43 5.83
N CYS A 256 13.10 -3.64 5.39
CA CYS A 256 12.13 -4.72 5.37
C CYS A 256 12.68 -5.90 6.16
N TYR A 257 11.96 -6.35 7.17
CA TYR A 257 12.35 -7.45 8.04
C TYR A 257 11.35 -8.59 7.94
N THR A 258 11.83 -9.82 7.84
CA THR A 258 10.97 -11.00 7.88
C THR A 258 11.42 -11.97 8.95
N LEU A 259 10.47 -12.61 9.61
CA LEU A 259 10.70 -13.77 10.49
C LEU A 259 10.52 -15.11 9.75
N ASP A 260 9.97 -15.06 8.53
CA ASP A 260 9.83 -16.19 7.62
C ASP A 260 10.74 -15.99 6.40
N PRO A 261 11.93 -16.61 6.36
CA PRO A 261 12.85 -16.48 5.21
C PRO A 261 12.24 -16.94 3.88
N GLU A 262 11.26 -17.85 3.91
CA GLU A 262 10.59 -18.38 2.72
C GLU A 262 9.67 -17.33 2.08
N LEU A 263 9.22 -16.33 2.84
CA LEU A 263 8.36 -15.26 2.33
C LEU A 263 8.99 -14.49 1.17
N LEU A 264 10.31 -14.32 1.20
CA LEU A 264 11.07 -13.57 0.18
C LEU A 264 11.84 -14.45 -0.80
N SER A 265 11.98 -15.76 -0.54
CA SER A 265 12.81 -16.67 -1.33
C SER A 265 12.12 -17.28 -2.54
N GLY A 266 10.81 -17.12 -2.68
CA GLY A 266 10.02 -17.66 -3.79
C GLY A 266 10.34 -17.00 -5.15
N GLY A 267 9.69 -17.46 -6.21
CA GLY A 267 9.82 -16.93 -7.58
C GLY A 267 8.60 -16.14 -8.06
N GLU A 268 7.60 -15.98 -7.20
CA GLU A 268 6.33 -15.31 -7.49
C GLU A 268 6.54 -13.83 -7.86
N PRO A 269 5.65 -13.25 -8.68
CA PRO A 269 5.63 -11.82 -8.95
C PRO A 269 5.57 -10.99 -7.67
N VAL A 270 6.26 -9.83 -7.69
CA VAL A 270 6.24 -8.88 -6.57
C VAL A 270 5.43 -7.65 -6.93
N VAL A 271 4.48 -7.29 -6.07
CA VAL A 271 3.70 -6.06 -6.16
C VAL A 271 4.24 -5.03 -5.19
N LEU A 272 4.90 -4.00 -5.71
CA LEU A 272 5.41 -2.85 -4.97
C LEU A 272 4.31 -1.80 -4.87
N VAL A 273 3.90 -1.45 -3.66
CA VAL A 273 2.74 -0.56 -3.44
C VAL A 273 3.19 0.75 -2.82
N ASP A 274 2.85 1.86 -3.50
CA ASP A 274 3.02 3.22 -2.99
C ASP A 274 1.71 4.02 -3.14
N ASP A 275 1.55 5.11 -2.43
CA ASP A 275 0.37 5.98 -2.60
C ASP A 275 0.53 6.90 -3.83
N GLU A 276 1.75 7.35 -4.14
CA GLU A 276 2.06 8.26 -5.22
C GLU A 276 3.41 7.95 -5.85
N ILE A 277 3.45 7.71 -7.15
CA ILE A 277 4.70 7.57 -7.91
C ILE A 277 5.02 8.89 -8.62
N THR A 278 6.13 9.52 -8.25
CA THR A 278 6.63 10.75 -8.91
C THR A 278 7.73 10.44 -9.92
N THR A 279 8.95 10.20 -9.46
CA THR A 279 10.08 9.78 -10.30
C THR A 279 10.12 8.27 -10.50
N GLY A 280 9.67 7.51 -9.50
CA GLY A 280 9.77 6.06 -9.44
C GLY A 280 11.15 5.54 -9.02
N ASN A 281 12.07 6.40 -8.59
CA ASN A 281 13.42 5.98 -8.20
C ASN A 281 13.43 5.05 -6.98
N THR A 282 12.52 5.25 -6.03
CA THR A 282 12.32 4.34 -4.89
C THR A 282 12.05 2.91 -5.36
N VAL A 283 11.17 2.76 -6.34
CA VAL A 283 10.84 1.46 -6.96
C VAL A 283 12.07 0.85 -7.65
N VAL A 284 12.80 1.65 -8.45
CA VAL A 284 14.04 1.20 -9.13
C VAL A 284 15.06 0.69 -8.11
N ASN A 285 15.28 1.43 -7.02
CA ASN A 285 16.20 1.04 -5.96
C ASN A 285 15.77 -0.26 -5.26
N THR A 286 14.47 -0.39 -4.97
CA THR A 286 13.90 -1.61 -4.39
C THR A 286 14.09 -2.82 -5.30
N ILE A 287 13.78 -2.68 -6.60
CA ILE A 287 13.94 -3.76 -7.57
C ILE A 287 15.41 -4.19 -7.67
N ARG A 288 16.35 -3.24 -7.71
CA ARG A 288 17.79 -3.55 -7.76
C ARG A 288 18.26 -4.31 -6.52
N ASP A 289 17.84 -3.87 -5.33
CA ASP A 289 18.20 -4.56 -4.08
C ASP A 289 17.58 -5.96 -4.04
N MET A 290 16.31 -6.09 -4.40
CA MET A 290 15.63 -7.39 -4.49
C MET A 290 16.32 -8.33 -5.49
N GLN A 291 16.62 -7.87 -6.71
CA GLN A 291 17.25 -8.70 -7.73
C GLN A 291 18.61 -9.23 -7.29
N SER A 292 19.34 -8.48 -6.47
CA SER A 292 20.64 -8.92 -5.94
C SER A 292 20.54 -10.04 -4.90
N LYS A 293 19.38 -10.16 -4.21
CA LYS A 293 19.17 -11.06 -3.05
C LYS A 293 18.11 -12.12 -3.31
N PHE A 294 17.04 -11.74 -3.96
CA PHE A 294 15.82 -12.54 -4.20
C PHE A 294 15.33 -12.29 -5.63
N PRO A 295 16.03 -12.78 -6.67
CA PRO A 295 15.71 -12.47 -8.07
C PRO A 295 14.29 -12.89 -8.45
N ARG A 296 13.62 -12.03 -9.23
CA ARG A 296 12.26 -12.22 -9.76
C ARG A 296 12.24 -11.91 -11.25
N SER A 297 11.30 -12.49 -11.98
CA SER A 297 11.07 -12.14 -13.39
C SER A 297 10.03 -11.05 -13.58
N ASP A 298 9.12 -10.88 -12.61
CA ASP A 298 7.95 -10.02 -12.75
C ASP A 298 7.76 -9.10 -11.55
N TYR A 299 7.60 -7.82 -11.86
CA TYR A 299 7.24 -6.78 -10.89
C TYR A 299 5.97 -6.05 -11.33
N VAL A 300 5.15 -5.69 -10.38
CA VAL A 300 4.01 -4.81 -10.56
C VAL A 300 4.16 -3.63 -9.61
N VAL A 301 4.03 -2.42 -10.13
CA VAL A 301 4.05 -1.18 -9.34
C VAL A 301 2.62 -0.67 -9.24
N ALA A 302 2.07 -0.65 -8.05
CA ALA A 302 0.69 -0.22 -7.81
C ALA A 302 0.66 1.08 -7.01
N SER A 303 -0.13 2.06 -7.48
CA SER A 303 -0.30 3.34 -6.78
C SER A 303 -1.69 3.94 -7.01
N ILE A 304 -2.08 4.91 -6.20
CA ILE A 304 -3.29 5.70 -6.48
C ILE A 304 -2.98 6.68 -7.61
N LEU A 305 -1.80 7.33 -7.57
CA LEU A 305 -1.39 8.38 -8.48
C LEU A 305 -0.05 8.03 -9.15
N ASP A 306 0.02 8.16 -10.47
CA ASP A 306 1.25 7.98 -11.25
C ASP A 306 1.57 9.24 -12.06
N TRP A 307 2.60 9.99 -11.63
CA TRP A 307 3.05 11.23 -12.24
C TRP A 307 4.36 11.10 -13.00
N ARG A 308 4.80 9.88 -13.32
CA ARG A 308 6.07 9.65 -14.01
C ARG A 308 6.08 10.32 -15.37
N THR A 309 7.14 11.07 -15.65
CA THR A 309 7.43 11.64 -16.95
C THR A 309 7.82 10.56 -17.97
N GLY A 310 7.88 10.91 -19.26
CA GLY A 310 8.40 10.00 -20.30
C GLY A 310 9.80 9.48 -19.97
N ALA A 311 10.70 10.35 -19.49
CA ALA A 311 12.06 9.95 -19.08
C ALA A 311 12.07 8.95 -17.89
N ASN A 312 11.16 9.11 -16.93
CA ASN A 312 11.03 8.15 -15.83
C ASN A 312 10.51 6.78 -16.30
N ARG A 313 9.61 6.76 -17.29
CA ARG A 313 9.12 5.52 -17.90
C ARG A 313 10.19 4.83 -18.74
N GLU A 314 11.02 5.61 -19.46
CA GLU A 314 12.19 5.09 -20.18
C GLU A 314 13.22 4.46 -19.22
N ALA A 315 13.40 5.03 -17.99
CA ALA A 315 14.25 4.44 -16.96
C ALA A 315 13.74 3.06 -16.51
N TYR A 316 12.43 2.85 -16.41
CA TYR A 316 11.86 1.53 -16.13
C TYR A 316 12.11 0.55 -17.28
N ALA A 317 11.90 0.97 -18.53
CA ALA A 317 12.16 0.15 -19.70
C ALA A 317 13.66 -0.24 -19.81
N ALA A 318 14.57 0.68 -19.46
CA ALA A 318 15.99 0.40 -19.39
C ALA A 318 16.32 -0.62 -18.29
N LEU A 319 15.67 -0.51 -17.12
CA LEU A 319 15.83 -1.48 -16.03
C LEU A 319 15.33 -2.88 -16.41
N GLU A 320 14.20 -2.96 -17.12
CA GLU A 320 13.67 -4.23 -17.65
C GLU A 320 14.71 -4.90 -18.58
N GLN A 321 15.30 -4.13 -19.49
CA GLN A 321 16.32 -4.65 -20.40
C GLN A 321 17.62 -5.05 -19.67
N GLU A 322 18.07 -4.23 -18.72
CA GLU A 322 19.29 -4.48 -17.95
C GLU A 322 19.21 -5.75 -17.12
N LEU A 323 18.08 -5.98 -16.47
CA LEU A 323 17.90 -7.08 -15.50
C LEU A 323 17.18 -8.29 -16.11
N GLY A 324 16.65 -8.19 -17.33
CA GLY A 324 15.88 -9.26 -17.96
C GLY A 324 14.53 -9.53 -17.28
N ILE A 325 13.91 -8.50 -16.74
CA ILE A 325 12.65 -8.56 -15.97
C ILE A 325 11.51 -7.85 -16.69
N ARG A 326 10.30 -7.97 -16.15
CA ARG A 326 9.11 -7.22 -16.59
C ARG A 326 8.60 -6.34 -15.45
N ILE A 327 8.27 -5.09 -15.75
CA ILE A 327 7.69 -4.14 -14.79
C ILE A 327 6.38 -3.60 -15.35
N ALA A 328 5.28 -3.93 -14.70
CA ALA A 328 3.98 -3.36 -15.01
C ALA A 328 3.58 -2.28 -14.01
N SER A 329 2.75 -1.33 -14.44
CA SER A 329 2.21 -0.30 -13.55
C SER A 329 0.69 -0.36 -13.52
N LEU A 330 0.12 -0.20 -12.32
CA LEU A 330 -1.31 -0.14 -12.05
C LEU A 330 -1.58 1.12 -11.22
N CYS A 331 -2.51 1.97 -11.66
CA CYS A 331 -2.91 3.15 -10.89
C CYS A 331 -4.38 3.50 -11.11
N LEU A 332 -4.95 4.31 -10.22
CA LEU A 332 -6.30 4.84 -10.39
C LEU A 332 -6.31 6.09 -11.28
N LEU A 333 -5.24 6.87 -11.24
CA LEU A 333 -5.06 8.08 -12.04
C LEU A 333 -3.62 8.22 -12.49
N GLU A 334 -3.43 8.41 -13.79
CA GLU A 334 -2.14 8.73 -14.40
C GLU A 334 -2.18 10.15 -14.98
N GLY A 335 -1.08 10.89 -14.84
CA GLY A 335 -1.01 12.24 -15.36
C GLY A 335 0.38 12.84 -15.38
N SER A 336 0.44 14.12 -15.67
CA SER A 336 1.64 14.94 -15.58
C SER A 336 1.41 16.14 -14.68
N ILE A 337 2.50 16.64 -14.08
CA ILE A 337 2.50 17.75 -13.14
C ILE A 337 3.39 18.87 -13.68
N GLU A 338 2.85 20.09 -13.71
CA GLU A 338 3.62 21.31 -13.94
C GLU A 338 3.52 22.23 -12.74
N VAL A 339 4.66 22.66 -12.21
CA VAL A 339 4.74 23.50 -11.01
C VAL A 339 5.20 24.91 -11.40
N SER A 340 4.49 25.92 -10.95
CA SER A 340 4.86 27.31 -11.13
C SER A 340 4.91 28.05 -9.81
N GLY A 341 5.97 28.85 -9.65
CA GLY A 341 6.22 29.62 -8.45
C GLY A 341 6.84 28.84 -7.29
N THR A 342 7.08 29.54 -6.21
CA THR A 342 7.59 29.00 -4.94
C THR A 342 6.76 29.56 -3.79
N PRO A 343 6.44 28.78 -2.75
CA PRO A 343 5.70 29.29 -1.62
C PRO A 343 6.60 30.24 -0.80
N LEU A 344 6.07 31.41 -0.44
CA LEU A 344 6.66 32.28 0.59
C LEU A 344 6.11 31.78 1.94
N LEU A 345 6.72 30.74 2.51
CA LEU A 345 6.32 30.20 3.80
C LEU A 345 7.12 30.90 4.90
N GLU A 346 6.43 31.53 5.85
CA GLU A 346 7.07 32.03 7.05
C GLU A 346 7.53 30.86 7.92
N ALA A 347 8.80 30.79 8.24
CA ALA A 347 9.38 29.71 9.06
C ALA A 347 8.73 29.63 10.47
N SER A 348 8.13 30.73 10.95
CA SER A 348 7.43 30.79 12.24
C SER A 348 6.05 30.16 12.24
N ALA A 349 5.47 29.87 11.07
CA ALA A 349 4.14 29.26 10.96
C ALA A 349 4.19 27.74 10.80
N ALA A 350 5.38 27.13 10.81
CA ALA A 350 5.50 25.67 10.88
C ALA A 350 4.93 25.16 12.21
N PRO A 351 4.10 24.08 12.19
CA PRO A 351 3.67 23.46 13.42
C PRO A 351 4.89 23.08 14.27
N SER A 352 4.97 23.59 15.49
CA SER A 352 6.10 23.33 16.39
C SER A 352 5.62 22.67 17.67
N ALA A 353 6.26 21.58 18.05
CA ALA A 353 6.02 20.92 19.33
C ALA A 353 6.32 21.82 20.56
N ALA A 354 7.03 22.96 20.35
CA ALA A 354 7.37 23.89 21.43
C ALA A 354 6.24 24.84 21.85
N HIS A 355 5.12 24.90 21.14
CA HIS A 355 3.98 25.79 21.45
C HIS A 355 2.97 25.18 22.43
N GLY A 356 3.30 24.09 23.11
CA GLY A 356 2.52 23.55 24.23
C GLY A 356 2.57 24.39 25.53
N ALA A 357 3.28 25.56 25.57
CA ALA A 357 3.35 26.42 26.73
C ALA A 357 2.61 27.75 26.48
N ALA A 358 1.46 27.89 27.19
CA ALA A 358 0.80 29.15 27.52
C ALA A 358 0.11 29.95 26.40
N GLY A 359 -0.97 29.43 25.85
CA GLY A 359 -2.12 30.25 25.51
C GLY A 359 -3.09 30.19 26.71
N GLU A 360 -3.38 31.33 27.36
CA GLU A 360 -4.38 31.41 28.41
C GLU A 360 -5.75 30.99 27.86
N ALA A 361 -6.14 29.74 28.15
CA ALA A 361 -7.47 29.25 27.87
C ALA A 361 -8.46 29.94 28.80
N THR A 362 -9.28 30.84 28.27
CA THR A 362 -10.47 31.32 28.93
C THR A 362 -11.40 30.16 29.23
N GLY A 363 -11.42 29.75 30.48
CA GLY A 363 -12.47 29.15 31.27
C GLY A 363 -13.47 28.20 30.62
N SER A 364 -13.04 27.00 30.19
CA SER A 364 -13.86 25.81 30.21
C SER A 364 -13.16 24.81 31.14
N ALA A 365 -13.90 24.25 32.11
CA ALA A 365 -13.34 23.30 33.06
C ALA A 365 -12.69 22.14 32.30
N ARG A 366 -11.37 21.96 32.43
CA ARG A 366 -10.61 20.82 31.92
C ARG A 366 -11.31 19.54 32.35
N ARG A 367 -11.91 18.84 31.42
CA ARG A 367 -12.37 17.47 31.64
C ARG A 367 -11.12 16.62 31.70
N ALA A 368 -10.86 16.06 32.88
CA ALA A 368 -9.77 15.10 33.04
C ALA A 368 -10.07 13.88 32.18
N SER A 369 -9.34 13.69 31.08
CA SER A 369 -9.35 12.43 30.36
C SER A 369 -8.66 11.40 31.23
N ALA A 370 -9.40 10.37 31.64
CA ALA A 370 -8.78 9.20 32.25
C ALA A 370 -8.25 8.34 31.10
N PRO A 371 -6.94 8.02 31.05
CA PRO A 371 -6.44 7.07 30.07
C PRO A 371 -7.10 5.72 30.34
N VAL A 372 -7.91 5.26 29.40
CA VAL A 372 -8.50 3.92 29.46
C VAL A 372 -7.45 2.95 28.97
N ASN A 373 -6.69 2.38 29.88
CA ASN A 373 -5.75 1.33 29.56
C ASN A 373 -6.54 0.04 29.27
N LEU A 374 -6.78 -0.25 27.98
CA LEU A 374 -7.42 -1.47 27.53
C LEU A 374 -6.36 -2.55 27.28
N SER A 375 -5.50 -2.82 28.24
CA SER A 375 -4.62 -4.00 28.27
C SER A 375 -5.39 -5.33 28.23
N LEU A 376 -6.73 -5.28 28.21
CA LEU A 376 -7.66 -6.40 28.21
C LEU A 376 -7.94 -7.01 26.82
N LEU A 377 -7.34 -6.51 25.73
CA LEU A 377 -7.54 -7.07 24.39
C LEU A 377 -6.50 -8.14 24.04
N GLN A 378 -6.12 -8.94 25.01
CA GLN A 378 -5.09 -9.96 24.89
C GLN A 378 -5.51 -11.20 24.12
N ASP A 379 -6.79 -11.39 23.88
CA ASP A 379 -7.32 -12.63 23.32
C ASP A 379 -7.54 -12.47 21.82
N GLY A 380 -6.62 -12.97 20.99
CA GLY A 380 -6.82 -13.18 19.56
C GLY A 380 -5.88 -12.47 18.60
N MET A 381 -4.84 -11.78 19.05
CA MET A 381 -3.80 -11.29 18.13
C MET A 381 -2.45 -11.91 18.49
N ASP A 382 -1.89 -12.68 17.58
CA ASP A 382 -0.55 -13.25 17.67
C ASP A 382 0.50 -12.15 17.85
N ARG A 383 1.43 -12.36 18.79
CA ARG A 383 2.48 -11.42 19.17
C ARG A 383 3.85 -11.93 18.77
N LEU A 384 4.65 -11.01 18.28
CA LEU A 384 6.04 -11.27 17.90
C LEU A 384 6.96 -10.61 18.93
N PRO A 385 7.73 -11.40 19.72
CA PRO A 385 8.62 -10.89 20.76
C PRO A 385 9.90 -10.31 20.16
N VAL A 386 9.74 -9.27 19.37
CA VAL A 386 10.81 -8.54 18.67
C VAL A 386 10.85 -7.13 19.23
N SER A 387 12.05 -6.62 19.56
CA SER A 387 12.23 -5.26 20.07
C SER A 387 12.56 -4.26 18.97
N SER A 388 12.38 -2.97 19.24
CA SER A 388 12.89 -1.90 18.40
C SER A 388 13.82 -0.98 19.17
N ARG A 389 14.67 -0.26 18.44
CA ARG A 389 15.51 0.82 18.96
C ARG A 389 15.03 2.14 18.36
N ASP A 390 14.81 3.12 19.24
CA ASP A 390 14.46 4.47 18.79
C ASP A 390 15.70 5.31 18.40
N SER A 391 15.48 6.50 17.85
CA SER A 391 16.55 7.42 17.41
C SER A 391 17.43 7.93 18.57
N LEU A 392 17.00 7.78 19.82
CA LEU A 392 17.74 8.13 21.02
C LEU A 392 18.55 6.94 21.56
N GLY A 393 18.42 5.74 20.94
CA GLY A 393 19.09 4.51 21.32
C GLY A 393 18.38 3.69 22.40
N GLU A 394 17.18 4.08 22.82
CA GLU A 394 16.39 3.33 23.79
C GLU A 394 15.67 2.14 23.14
N ILE A 395 15.60 1.03 23.89
CA ILE A 395 14.98 -0.22 23.43
C ILE A 395 13.55 -0.31 23.95
N ASN A 396 12.62 -0.56 23.06
CA ASN A 396 11.27 -0.99 23.39
C ASN A 396 11.16 -2.51 23.17
N ALA A 397 11.06 -3.28 24.24
CA ALA A 397 10.93 -4.73 24.22
C ALA A 397 9.47 -5.23 24.20
N ALA A 398 8.49 -4.34 24.18
CA ALA A 398 7.09 -4.75 24.01
C ALA A 398 6.89 -5.42 22.64
N PRO A 399 6.12 -6.54 22.58
CA PRO A 399 5.97 -7.29 21.34
C PRO A 399 5.19 -6.52 20.28
N TYR A 400 5.47 -6.82 19.01
CA TYR A 400 4.65 -6.40 17.87
C TYR A 400 3.44 -7.31 17.67
N ILE A 401 2.49 -6.86 16.88
CA ILE A 401 1.36 -7.67 16.43
C ILE A 401 1.73 -8.32 15.09
N ARG A 402 1.64 -9.66 15.00
CA ARG A 402 1.88 -10.38 13.75
C ARG A 402 1.01 -9.84 12.61
N GLY A 403 -0.27 -9.65 12.85
CA GLY A 403 -1.25 -9.19 11.87
C GLY A 403 -1.05 -7.76 11.36
N SER A 404 -0.06 -7.00 11.84
CA SER A 404 0.30 -5.70 11.23
C SER A 404 0.91 -5.86 9.84
N GLY A 405 1.51 -7.01 9.53
CA GLY A 405 2.19 -7.29 8.28
C GLY A 405 3.64 -6.78 8.22
N ARG A 406 4.14 -6.19 9.29
CA ARG A 406 5.52 -5.66 9.36
C ARG A 406 6.59 -6.73 9.13
N PHE A 407 6.35 -7.96 9.61
CA PHE A 407 7.28 -9.08 9.51
C PHE A 407 6.81 -10.19 8.55
N GLY A 408 5.76 -9.91 7.78
CA GLY A 408 5.17 -10.83 6.81
C GLY A 408 3.96 -11.59 7.33
N ILE A 409 2.95 -11.70 6.47
CA ILE A 409 1.72 -12.48 6.66
C ILE A 409 1.31 -13.13 5.34
N ARG A 410 0.46 -14.14 5.42
CA ARG A 410 -0.10 -14.84 4.26
C ARG A 410 -1.62 -14.72 4.23
N SER A 411 -2.25 -14.94 3.10
CA SER A 411 -3.72 -14.85 2.95
C SER A 411 -4.49 -15.74 3.93
N GLY A 412 -3.90 -16.88 4.35
CA GLY A 412 -4.48 -17.73 5.39
C GLY A 412 -4.66 -17.05 6.76
N ASP A 413 -3.89 -15.99 7.06
CA ASP A 413 -3.97 -15.26 8.34
C ASP A 413 -5.15 -14.26 8.37
N ASN A 414 -5.74 -13.96 7.21
CA ASN A 414 -6.74 -12.90 7.05
C ASN A 414 -8.02 -13.13 7.87
N GLU A 415 -8.49 -14.37 7.97
CA GLU A 415 -9.73 -14.68 8.67
C GLU A 415 -9.58 -14.48 10.18
N GLU A 416 -8.47 -14.92 10.76
CA GLU A 416 -8.15 -14.72 12.17
C GLU A 416 -7.99 -13.22 12.48
N LEU A 417 -7.32 -12.48 11.59
CA LEU A 417 -7.14 -11.04 11.73
C LEU A 417 -8.47 -10.28 11.71
N ASP A 418 -9.41 -10.68 10.85
CA ASP A 418 -10.75 -10.07 10.80
C ASP A 418 -11.57 -10.35 12.06
N LEU A 419 -11.48 -11.56 12.60
CA LEU A 419 -12.13 -11.93 13.87
C LEU A 419 -11.57 -11.10 15.02
N ALA A 420 -10.25 -10.98 15.10
CA ALA A 420 -9.58 -10.19 16.13
C ALA A 420 -9.93 -8.70 16.03
N ALA A 421 -9.88 -8.11 14.82
CA ALA A 421 -10.27 -6.73 14.61
C ALA A 421 -11.74 -6.47 14.99
N SER A 422 -12.64 -7.40 14.66
CA SER A 422 -14.06 -7.31 15.02
C SER A 422 -14.28 -7.40 16.54
N ALA A 423 -13.56 -8.26 17.23
CA ALA A 423 -13.62 -8.36 18.70
C ALA A 423 -13.16 -7.08 19.39
N VAL A 424 -12.07 -6.47 18.90
CA VAL A 424 -11.60 -5.16 19.37
C VAL A 424 -12.66 -4.10 19.11
N ALA A 425 -13.19 -4.02 17.88
CA ALA A 425 -14.20 -3.03 17.50
C ALA A 425 -15.46 -3.10 18.38
N MET A 426 -15.97 -4.29 18.71
CA MET A 426 -17.10 -4.45 19.63
C MET A 426 -16.84 -3.86 21.01
N ARG A 427 -15.63 -4.04 21.55
CA ARG A 427 -15.25 -3.46 22.85
C ARG A 427 -15.15 -1.94 22.78
N LEU A 428 -14.55 -1.38 21.72
CA LEU A 428 -14.46 0.06 21.53
C LEU A 428 -15.83 0.69 21.31
N GLN A 429 -16.70 0.03 20.54
CA GLN A 429 -18.07 0.46 20.32
C GLN A 429 -18.86 0.54 21.65
N ALA A 430 -18.64 -0.38 22.57
CA ALA A 430 -19.29 -0.35 23.88
C ALA A 430 -18.83 0.83 24.76
N LEU A 431 -17.69 1.45 24.47
CA LEU A 431 -17.20 2.64 25.17
C LEU A 431 -17.80 3.94 24.63
N ARG A 432 -18.38 3.93 23.42
CA ARG A 432 -19.03 5.11 22.82
C ARG A 432 -20.36 5.40 23.52
N GLU A 433 -20.67 6.68 23.66
CA GLU A 433 -21.98 7.15 24.14
C GLU A 433 -22.90 7.62 22.98
N GLY A 434 -22.55 7.24 21.72
CA GLY A 434 -23.40 7.42 20.56
C GLY A 434 -23.08 8.64 19.67
N GLY A 435 -22.13 9.50 20.05
CA GLY A 435 -21.69 10.64 19.24
C GLY A 435 -20.69 10.25 18.13
N PRO A 436 -20.23 11.21 17.32
CA PRO A 436 -19.19 10.98 16.33
C PRO A 436 -17.90 10.56 17.00
N ALA A 437 -17.20 9.58 16.41
CA ALA A 437 -15.93 9.06 16.94
C ALA A 437 -14.84 9.08 15.86
N LEU A 438 -13.59 9.24 16.31
CA LEU A 438 -12.41 9.13 15.48
C LEU A 438 -11.52 7.99 15.98
N VAL A 439 -11.10 7.11 15.09
CA VAL A 439 -10.05 6.13 15.35
C VAL A 439 -8.76 6.64 14.71
N LEU A 440 -7.72 6.78 15.53
CA LEU A 440 -6.39 7.20 15.11
C LEU A 440 -5.42 6.01 15.10
N GLY A 441 -4.85 5.71 13.93
CA GLY A 441 -3.64 4.91 13.79
C GLY A 441 -2.39 5.76 14.08
N THR A 442 -1.26 5.11 14.33
CA THR A 442 0.00 5.79 14.64
C THR A 442 1.11 5.42 13.64
N GLY A 443 1.56 6.42 12.86
CA GLY A 443 2.64 6.26 11.88
C GLY A 443 2.34 5.15 10.86
N GLU A 444 3.17 4.11 10.88
CA GLU A 444 3.06 2.95 9.97
C GLU A 444 1.93 1.97 10.37
N PHE A 445 1.46 2.03 11.60
CA PHE A 445 0.39 1.18 12.10
C PHE A 445 -0.98 1.73 11.68
N MET A 446 -1.35 1.49 10.44
CA MET A 446 -2.53 2.09 9.80
C MET A 446 -3.65 1.08 9.53
N TYR A 447 -3.35 -0.10 9.00
CA TYR A 447 -4.36 -1.03 8.47
C TYR A 447 -5.31 -1.57 9.56
N LEU A 448 -4.78 -2.12 10.65
CA LEU A 448 -5.60 -2.63 11.74
C LEU A 448 -6.48 -1.56 12.39
N PRO A 449 -5.98 -0.35 12.73
CA PRO A 449 -6.83 0.74 13.15
C PRO A 449 -7.98 1.07 12.19
N MET A 450 -7.71 1.07 10.89
CA MET A 450 -8.70 1.28 9.85
C MET A 450 -9.76 0.18 9.81
N ARG A 451 -9.36 -1.09 9.91
CA ARG A 451 -10.25 -2.25 9.98
C ARG A 451 -11.13 -2.22 11.22
N ILE A 452 -10.55 -1.89 12.37
CA ILE A 452 -11.27 -1.72 13.64
C ILE A 452 -12.30 -0.59 13.51
N ALA A 453 -11.90 0.56 12.95
CA ALA A 453 -12.80 1.68 12.73
C ALA A 453 -14.01 1.28 11.85
N ALA A 454 -13.77 0.57 10.75
CA ALA A 454 -14.83 0.06 9.88
C ALA A 454 -15.79 -0.90 10.61
N ALA A 455 -15.26 -1.77 11.46
CA ALA A 455 -16.05 -2.72 12.24
C ALA A 455 -16.80 -2.07 13.43
N MET A 456 -16.40 -0.87 13.87
CA MET A 456 -17.14 -0.10 14.90
C MET A 456 -18.47 0.49 14.38
N GLY A 457 -18.69 0.50 13.06
CA GLY A 457 -19.98 0.88 12.47
C GLY A 457 -20.13 2.38 12.19
N GLU A 458 -21.38 2.86 12.20
CA GLU A 458 -21.72 4.22 11.77
C GLU A 458 -21.20 5.31 12.72
N GLY A 459 -20.93 6.50 12.16
CA GLY A 459 -20.46 7.67 12.92
C GLY A 459 -19.00 7.55 13.37
N VAL A 460 -18.21 6.63 12.79
CA VAL A 460 -16.78 6.48 13.05
C VAL A 460 -15.99 6.94 11.84
N SER A 461 -15.06 7.85 12.07
CA SER A 461 -14.05 8.26 11.09
C SER A 461 -12.71 7.60 11.42
N TYR A 462 -11.85 7.52 10.42
CA TYR A 462 -10.48 7.01 10.56
C TYR A 462 -9.46 8.05 10.08
N GLN A 463 -8.35 8.13 10.80
CA GLN A 463 -7.15 8.86 10.38
C GLN A 463 -5.90 8.20 10.97
N SER A 464 -4.70 8.47 10.42
CA SER A 464 -3.42 8.14 11.02
C SER A 464 -2.59 9.40 11.28
N THR A 465 -1.67 9.31 12.23
CA THR A 465 -0.64 10.34 12.44
C THR A 465 0.44 10.23 11.37
N THR A 466 1.24 11.28 11.16
CA THR A 466 2.29 11.30 10.14
C THR A 466 3.51 12.07 10.58
N ARG A 467 4.67 11.75 9.99
CA ARG A 467 5.94 12.51 10.14
C ARG A 467 6.08 13.64 9.12
N SER A 468 5.16 13.76 8.16
CA SER A 468 5.25 14.74 7.06
C SER A 468 4.84 16.14 7.52
N PRO A 469 5.73 17.15 7.55
CA PRO A 469 5.40 18.51 7.94
C PRO A 469 4.70 19.24 6.78
N ILE A 470 3.43 19.61 6.99
CA ILE A 470 2.60 20.34 6.03
C ILE A 470 2.30 21.73 6.61
N TYR A 471 2.30 22.73 5.77
CA TYR A 471 1.93 24.08 6.14
C TYR A 471 0.40 24.22 6.19
N PRO A 472 -0.23 24.46 7.35
CA PRO A 472 -1.68 24.58 7.45
C PRO A 472 -2.16 25.96 6.98
N VAL A 473 -3.24 25.97 6.18
CA VAL A 473 -3.92 27.21 5.76
C VAL A 473 -5.43 26.96 5.74
N ASP A 474 -6.17 27.71 6.52
CA ASP A 474 -7.63 27.67 6.48
C ASP A 474 -8.13 28.45 5.25
N LYS A 475 -8.25 27.72 4.12
CA LYS A 475 -8.65 28.25 2.83
C LYS A 475 -9.47 27.22 2.06
N PRO A 476 -10.57 27.61 1.41
CA PRO A 476 -11.35 26.70 0.57
C PRO A 476 -10.49 26.05 -0.53
N GLY A 477 -10.60 24.71 -0.63
CA GLY A 477 -9.87 23.92 -1.62
C GLY A 477 -8.42 23.59 -1.24
N TYR A 478 -7.91 24.11 -0.13
CA TYR A 478 -6.60 23.74 0.42
C TYR A 478 -6.73 22.46 1.28
N GLY A 479 -5.74 21.57 1.20
CA GLY A 479 -5.86 20.24 1.79
C GLY A 479 -5.71 20.16 3.31
N VAL A 480 -5.08 21.13 3.96
CA VAL A 480 -4.76 21.11 5.39
C VAL A 480 -5.11 22.44 6.05
N ALA A 481 -6.23 22.49 6.75
CA ALA A 481 -6.71 23.70 7.43
C ALA A 481 -6.10 23.87 8.83
N SER A 482 -5.83 22.79 9.55
CA SER A 482 -5.26 22.80 10.90
C SER A 482 -4.19 21.74 11.08
N ALA A 483 -3.27 21.97 12.03
CA ALA A 483 -2.19 21.05 12.34
C ALA A 483 -1.81 21.15 13.83
N GLU A 484 -1.58 19.99 14.43
CA GLU A 484 -0.98 19.83 15.75
C GLU A 484 0.29 19.00 15.63
N ALA A 485 1.31 19.31 16.43
CA ALA A 485 2.60 18.64 16.41
C ALA A 485 3.01 18.19 17.81
N TYR A 486 3.58 16.99 17.91
CA TYR A 486 4.04 16.41 19.17
C TYR A 486 5.15 15.37 18.93
N PRO A 487 6.03 15.09 19.92
CA PRO A 487 6.99 13.98 19.83
C PRO A 487 6.27 12.64 19.71
N SER A 488 6.76 11.78 18.80
CA SER A 488 6.18 10.44 18.62
C SER A 488 6.31 9.61 19.90
N ALA A 489 5.25 8.90 20.25
CA ALA A 489 5.27 8.01 21.42
C ALA A 489 6.25 6.83 21.25
N GLY A 490 6.41 6.32 20.02
CA GLY A 490 7.35 5.23 19.72
C GLY A 490 8.80 5.68 19.62
N ASP A 491 9.03 6.93 19.15
CA ASP A 491 10.36 7.52 18.97
C ASP A 491 10.32 9.03 19.27
N PRO A 492 10.63 9.44 20.51
CA PRO A 492 10.54 10.85 20.93
C PRO A 492 11.47 11.81 20.17
N GLY A 493 12.47 11.31 19.44
CA GLY A 493 13.31 12.11 18.57
C GLY A 493 12.63 12.52 17.27
N ILE A 494 11.45 11.95 16.98
CA ILE A 494 10.66 12.21 15.77
C ILE A 494 9.40 13.01 16.11
N ILE A 495 9.11 14.04 15.33
CA ILE A 495 7.86 14.80 15.46
C ILE A 495 6.78 14.15 14.59
N ASN A 496 5.63 13.89 15.20
CA ASN A 496 4.41 13.49 14.54
C ASN A 496 3.44 14.66 14.45
N TYR A 497 2.58 14.58 13.45
CA TYR A 497 1.57 15.59 13.15
C TYR A 497 0.18 14.95 13.09
N LEU A 498 -0.83 15.73 13.54
CA LEU A 498 -2.25 15.52 13.30
C LEU A 498 -2.79 16.70 12.50
N TYR A 499 -3.62 16.42 11.51
CA TYR A 499 -4.16 17.41 10.60
C TYR A 499 -5.69 17.35 10.55
N ASN A 500 -6.33 18.50 10.29
CA ASN A 500 -7.76 18.59 9.96
C ASN A 500 -8.72 18.01 11.01
N ILE A 501 -8.36 18.06 12.27
CA ILE A 501 -9.26 17.72 13.38
C ILE A 501 -9.62 19.03 14.09
N ALA A 502 -10.88 19.41 14.02
CA ALA A 502 -11.37 20.58 14.73
C ALA A 502 -11.69 20.23 16.20
N PRO A 503 -11.52 21.17 17.14
CA PRO A 503 -11.98 20.98 18.52
C PRO A 503 -13.46 20.59 18.57
N ASP A 504 -13.81 19.65 19.45
CA ASP A 504 -15.16 19.12 19.66
C ASP A 504 -15.83 18.48 18.42
N GLN A 505 -15.06 18.21 17.37
CA GLN A 505 -15.58 17.52 16.17
C GLN A 505 -15.99 16.08 16.46
N TYR A 506 -15.26 15.41 17.36
CA TYR A 506 -15.51 14.04 17.77
C TYR A 506 -15.71 13.96 19.27
N ASP A 507 -16.78 13.29 19.70
CA ASP A 507 -17.04 13.03 21.12
C ASP A 507 -15.96 12.12 21.71
N ASP A 508 -15.63 11.04 20.99
CA ASP A 508 -14.63 10.06 21.40
C ASP A 508 -13.49 10.00 20.37
N ILE A 509 -12.24 10.04 20.84
CA ILE A 509 -11.04 9.77 20.03
C ILE A 509 -10.36 8.51 20.56
N PHE A 510 -10.27 7.47 19.73
CA PHE A 510 -9.61 6.20 20.04
C PHE A 510 -8.23 6.16 19.38
N VAL A 511 -7.17 6.23 20.16
CA VAL A 511 -5.79 6.12 19.68
C VAL A 511 -5.33 4.67 19.81
N LEU A 512 -4.98 4.07 18.67
CA LEU A 512 -4.50 2.70 18.61
C LEU A 512 -2.98 2.68 18.38
N LEU A 513 -2.28 2.11 19.35
CA LEU A 513 -0.84 1.85 19.31
C LEU A 513 -0.62 0.36 19.05
N GLU A 514 0.32 0.04 18.16
CA GLU A 514 0.68 -1.34 17.85
C GLU A 514 1.23 -2.06 19.08
N ARG A 515 2.03 -1.35 19.87
CA ARG A 515 2.75 -1.90 21.03
C ARG A 515 2.52 -1.09 22.28
N GLU A 516 2.89 -1.69 23.42
CA GLU A 516 2.94 -0.97 24.69
C GLU A 516 4.05 0.09 24.66
N VAL A 517 3.72 1.28 25.13
CA VAL A 517 4.62 2.43 25.25
C VAL A 517 4.43 3.05 26.63
N PRO A 518 5.50 3.46 27.34
CA PRO A 518 5.37 4.12 28.65
C PRO A 518 4.50 5.37 28.59
N ILE A 519 3.59 5.54 29.56
CA ILE A 519 2.66 6.68 29.64
C ILE A 519 3.35 8.04 29.47
N PRO A 520 4.54 8.32 30.07
CA PRO A 520 5.22 9.59 29.87
C PRO A 520 5.56 9.90 28.40
N ARG A 521 5.76 8.88 27.54
CA ARG A 521 6.00 9.05 26.13
C ARG A 521 4.73 9.38 25.32
N ILE A 522 3.57 8.97 25.85
CA ILE A 522 2.27 9.25 25.23
C ILE A 522 1.74 10.63 25.65
N GLN A 523 2.17 11.16 26.79
CA GLN A 523 1.62 12.38 27.38
C GLN A 523 1.59 13.59 26.41
N PRO A 524 2.64 13.87 25.61
CA PRO A 524 2.59 14.99 24.64
C PRO A 524 1.47 14.84 23.61
N MET A 525 1.17 13.61 23.17
CA MET A 525 0.05 13.34 22.28
C MET A 525 -1.28 13.55 23.00
N LEU A 526 -1.41 13.08 24.24
CA LEU A 526 -2.63 13.26 25.04
C LEU A 526 -2.92 14.75 25.27
N ASP A 527 -1.89 15.56 25.53
CA ASP A 527 -2.04 17.01 25.75
C ASP A 527 -2.59 17.73 24.49
N VAL A 528 -2.31 17.19 23.29
CA VAL A 528 -2.89 17.66 22.04
C VAL A 528 -4.33 17.17 21.91
N LEU A 529 -4.56 15.88 22.11
CA LEU A 529 -5.88 15.27 21.91
C LEU A 529 -6.93 15.77 22.91
N ASP A 530 -6.53 16.12 24.12
CA ASP A 530 -7.41 16.73 25.14
C ASP A 530 -7.98 18.08 24.70
N LYS A 531 -7.32 18.78 23.77
CA LYS A 531 -7.81 20.04 23.19
C LYS A 531 -8.80 19.79 22.04
N LEU A 532 -8.72 18.61 21.42
CA LEU A 532 -9.48 18.27 20.21
C LEU A 532 -10.73 17.42 20.52
N ALA A 533 -10.67 16.54 21.53
CA ALA A 533 -11.78 15.65 21.87
C ALA A 533 -12.92 16.41 22.56
N GLY A 534 -14.15 16.18 22.10
CA GLY A 534 -15.35 16.76 22.72
C GLY A 534 -15.65 16.19 24.10
N ARG A 535 -15.32 14.90 24.34
CA ARG A 535 -15.61 14.23 25.61
C ARG A 535 -14.44 13.40 26.12
N ARG A 536 -13.92 12.43 25.37
CA ARG A 536 -12.96 11.43 25.86
C ARG A 536 -11.90 11.06 24.84
N VAL A 537 -10.70 10.79 25.36
CA VAL A 537 -9.62 10.15 24.63
C VAL A 537 -9.38 8.77 25.21
N HIS A 538 -9.39 7.75 24.36
CA HIS A 538 -9.12 6.36 24.70
C HIS A 538 -7.78 5.95 24.08
N VAL A 539 -6.86 5.42 24.88
CA VAL A 539 -5.58 4.88 24.38
C VAL A 539 -5.63 3.37 24.45
N ILE A 540 -5.43 2.73 23.30
CA ILE A 540 -5.46 1.29 23.15
C ILE A 540 -4.10 0.80 22.69
N MET A 541 -3.45 -0.04 23.48
CA MET A 541 -2.16 -0.67 23.17
C MET A 541 -2.42 -2.13 22.84
N LEU A 542 -2.45 -2.48 21.55
CA LEU A 542 -2.86 -3.81 21.10
C LEU A 542 -1.83 -4.91 21.39
N GLY A 543 -0.54 -4.58 21.40
CA GLY A 543 0.57 -5.50 21.73
C GLY A 543 0.89 -5.66 23.23
N GLY A 544 0.14 -5.04 24.13
CA GLY A 544 0.38 -5.09 25.58
C GLY A 544 0.37 -6.51 26.16
N GLY A 545 1.24 -6.77 27.17
CA GLY A 545 1.25 -8.03 27.91
C GLY A 545 0.06 -8.14 28.89
N PRO A 546 -0.15 -9.30 29.58
CA PRO A 546 -1.12 -9.40 30.65
C PRO A 546 -0.79 -8.35 31.70
N GLY A 547 -1.74 -7.44 31.96
CA GLY A 547 -1.60 -6.46 33.01
C GLY A 547 -1.20 -7.18 34.28
N LYS A 548 -0.16 -6.71 34.96
CA LYS A 548 0.04 -7.09 36.34
C LYS A 548 -1.18 -6.55 37.08
N GLU A 549 -2.02 -7.45 37.60
CA GLU A 549 -3.01 -7.08 38.58
C GLU A 549 -2.24 -6.42 39.75
N GLU A 550 -2.43 -5.13 39.98
CA GLU A 550 -2.09 -4.45 41.20
C GLU A 550 -3.23 -4.58 42.19
#